data_93e0fdb0558d670fc721c5b13d4477d6
#
_entry.id   93e0fdb0558d670fc721c5b13d4477d6
#
_cell.length_a   1.000
_cell.length_b   1.000
_cell.length_c   1.000
_cell.angle_alpha   90.00
_cell.angle_beta   90.00
_cell.angle_gamma   90.00
#
_symmetry.space_group_name_H-M   'P 1'
#
loop_
_entity.id
_entity.type
_entity.pdbx_description
1 polymer ?
#
loop_
_entity_poly.entity_id
_entity_poly.type
_entity_poly.pdbx_seq_one_letter_code
_entity_poly.pdbx_strand_id
1 'polypeptide(L)'
;IHVPLSPEAQAEARFLMLSANNLLKPQDGHPVTVPTQDMILGSYYLTIQKEHYDRIIDTILDDEPKINVLIERLSDMEQEENVVIYNEEEPIKSFTDVREALKYMRELPEVAMNETEIHANPVTLVLPNKSLQISLKKLISEAKKLVIKKYTTFDEALLAYYNHEVTLHERILVEVTKKINGVEKSKLIGTTVGRIIFNNNIPQHIGYIDRSNPENEFDLEIDFVVGKKQLGKIIDK
;
A
#
# COMPACT_ATOMS: atom_id res chain seq x y z
N ILE A 1 -18.51 5.66 -46.13
CA ILE A 1 -18.97 4.64 -45.15
C ILE A 1 -20.29 4.11 -45.66
N HIS A 2 -20.43 2.79 -45.78
CA HIS A 2 -21.63 2.13 -46.24
C HIS A 2 -22.21 1.24 -45.15
N VAL A 3 -23.53 1.14 -45.08
CA VAL A 3 -24.23 0.26 -44.18
C VAL A 3 -24.48 -1.08 -44.92
N PRO A 4 -24.20 -2.25 -44.31
CA PRO A 4 -24.53 -3.53 -44.94
C PRO A 4 -26.05 -3.69 -45.10
N LEU A 5 -26.48 -3.96 -46.30
CA LEU A 5 -27.91 -4.00 -46.64
C LEU A 5 -28.47 -5.43 -46.61
N SER A 6 -27.68 -6.43 -47.01
CA SER A 6 -28.18 -7.82 -47.00
C SER A 6 -28.03 -8.46 -45.62
N PRO A 7 -28.89 -9.45 -45.29
CA PRO A 7 -28.77 -10.21 -44.03
C PRO A 7 -27.41 -10.91 -43.87
N GLU A 8 -26.86 -11.43 -44.96
CA GLU A 8 -25.55 -12.08 -44.97
C GLU A 8 -24.42 -11.09 -44.62
N ALA A 9 -24.43 -9.90 -45.26
CA ALA A 9 -23.45 -8.86 -45.01
C ALA A 9 -23.57 -8.33 -43.56
N GLN A 10 -24.80 -8.23 -43.00
CA GLN A 10 -25.01 -7.85 -41.62
C GLN A 10 -24.50 -8.93 -40.65
N ALA A 11 -24.72 -10.21 -40.97
CA ALA A 11 -24.18 -11.31 -40.15
C ALA A 11 -22.65 -11.31 -40.16
N GLU A 12 -22.04 -11.17 -41.34
CA GLU A 12 -20.58 -11.08 -41.47
C GLU A 12 -19.99 -9.88 -40.70
N ALA A 13 -20.61 -8.73 -40.80
CA ALA A 13 -20.17 -7.56 -40.02
C ALA A 13 -20.25 -7.80 -38.52
N ARG A 14 -21.28 -8.45 -38.02
CA ARG A 14 -21.42 -8.79 -36.58
C ARG A 14 -20.41 -9.82 -36.12
N PHE A 15 -20.12 -10.84 -36.92
CA PHE A 15 -19.20 -11.90 -36.52
C PHE A 15 -17.73 -11.52 -36.72
N LEU A 16 -17.38 -10.77 -37.76
CA LEU A 16 -16.01 -10.49 -38.14
C LEU A 16 -15.54 -9.09 -37.73
N MET A 17 -16.45 -8.11 -37.63
CA MET A 17 -16.06 -6.69 -37.42
C MET A 17 -16.43 -6.16 -36.03
N LEU A 18 -17.28 -6.84 -35.27
CA LEU A 18 -17.65 -6.37 -33.92
C LEU A 18 -16.43 -6.39 -33.02
N SER A 19 -16.16 -5.27 -32.32
CA SER A 19 -14.98 -5.12 -31.45
C SER A 19 -14.94 -6.17 -30.33
N ALA A 20 -16.07 -6.62 -29.81
CA ALA A 20 -16.15 -7.69 -28.84
C ALA A 20 -15.60 -9.04 -29.33
N ASN A 21 -15.64 -9.28 -30.63
CA ASN A 21 -15.12 -10.50 -31.24
C ASN A 21 -13.68 -10.39 -31.73
N ASN A 22 -13.11 -9.15 -31.69
CA ASN A 22 -11.76 -8.84 -32.16
C ASN A 22 -10.95 -8.23 -31.02
N LEU A 23 -10.77 -8.98 -29.95
CA LEU A 23 -10.00 -8.52 -28.77
C LEU A 23 -8.50 -8.49 -29.04
N LEU A 24 -8.02 -9.39 -29.91
CA LEU A 24 -6.61 -9.50 -30.29
C LEU A 24 -6.39 -9.07 -31.74
N LYS A 25 -5.27 -8.42 -32.00
CA LYS A 25 -4.86 -8.03 -33.32
C LYS A 25 -4.45 -9.29 -34.11
N PRO A 26 -4.94 -9.51 -35.33
CA PRO A 26 -4.56 -10.66 -36.14
C PRO A 26 -3.09 -10.60 -36.58
N GLN A 27 -2.45 -9.44 -36.53
CA GLN A 27 -1.07 -9.22 -36.99
C GLN A 27 -0.05 -9.75 -36.00
N ASP A 28 -0.24 -9.51 -34.71
CA ASP A 28 0.76 -9.77 -33.68
C ASP A 28 0.19 -10.44 -32.40
N GLY A 29 -1.11 -10.66 -32.35
CA GLY A 29 -1.79 -11.27 -31.21
C GLY A 29 -1.90 -10.38 -29.96
N HIS A 30 -1.46 -9.12 -30.04
CA HIS A 30 -1.61 -8.19 -28.93
C HIS A 30 -3.03 -7.64 -28.82
N PRO A 31 -3.46 -7.21 -27.62
CA PRO A 31 -4.78 -6.61 -27.43
C PRO A 31 -5.01 -5.39 -28.34
N VAL A 32 -6.20 -5.34 -28.96
CA VAL A 32 -6.63 -4.18 -29.74
C VAL A 32 -7.06 -3.04 -28.81
N THR A 33 -7.81 -3.40 -27.77
CA THR A 33 -8.33 -2.44 -26.80
C THR A 33 -7.42 -2.38 -25.60
N VAL A 34 -6.82 -1.23 -25.39
CA VAL A 34 -5.96 -0.94 -24.21
C VAL A 34 -6.57 0.20 -23.41
N PRO A 35 -6.44 0.22 -22.09
CA PRO A 35 -6.89 1.34 -21.28
C PRO A 35 -6.20 2.62 -21.68
N THR A 36 -6.98 3.70 -21.75
CA THR A 36 -6.51 5.03 -22.12
C THR A 36 -6.97 6.08 -21.11
N GLN A 37 -6.30 7.23 -21.09
CA GLN A 37 -6.70 8.41 -20.33
C GLN A 37 -7.21 8.11 -18.91
N ASP A 38 -8.50 8.29 -18.67
CA ASP A 38 -9.13 8.16 -17.34
C ASP A 38 -9.05 6.74 -16.77
N MET A 39 -9.00 5.71 -17.62
CA MET A 39 -8.80 4.34 -17.16
C MET A 39 -7.40 4.14 -16.57
N ILE A 40 -6.38 4.78 -17.17
CA ILE A 40 -5.00 4.75 -16.64
C ILE A 40 -4.94 5.53 -15.33
N LEU A 41 -5.58 6.70 -15.29
CA LEU A 41 -5.66 7.52 -14.10
C LEU A 41 -6.39 6.79 -12.97
N GLY A 42 -7.51 6.13 -13.27
CA GLY A 42 -8.27 5.32 -12.31
C GLY A 42 -7.46 4.15 -11.75
N SER A 43 -6.72 3.44 -12.62
CA SER A 43 -5.85 2.34 -12.20
C SER A 43 -4.70 2.83 -11.31
N TYR A 44 -4.09 3.94 -11.67
CA TYR A 44 -3.08 4.61 -10.85
C TYR A 44 -3.67 5.00 -9.50
N TYR A 45 -4.82 5.67 -9.48
CA TYR A 45 -5.49 6.13 -8.26
C TYR A 45 -5.84 4.97 -7.31
N LEU A 46 -6.34 3.84 -7.83
CA LEU A 46 -6.64 2.66 -7.02
C LEU A 46 -5.39 2.04 -6.38
N THR A 47 -4.24 2.11 -7.06
CA THR A 47 -3.03 1.40 -6.62
C THR A 47 -2.05 2.24 -5.81
N ILE A 48 -2.30 3.55 -5.67
CA ILE A 48 -1.51 4.43 -4.79
C ILE A 48 -1.65 3.97 -3.33
N GLN A 49 -0.57 4.07 -2.59
CA GLN A 49 -0.56 4.01 -1.14
C GLN A 49 -0.25 5.41 -0.60
N LYS A 50 -1.06 5.89 0.30
CA LYS A 50 -0.83 7.15 1.03
C LYS A 50 -0.77 6.87 2.52
N GLU A 51 0.15 7.53 3.17
CA GLU A 51 0.27 7.51 4.61
C GLU A 51 -0.26 8.83 5.16
N HIS A 52 -1.14 8.75 6.13
CA HIS A 52 -1.71 9.89 6.84
C HIS A 52 -1.05 9.99 8.22
N TYR A 53 0.11 10.61 8.26
CA TYR A 53 0.91 10.75 9.49
C TYR A 53 0.14 11.44 10.59
N ASP A 54 -0.62 12.49 10.26
CA ASP A 54 -1.45 13.22 11.23
C ASP A 54 -2.45 12.29 11.92
N ARG A 55 -3.14 11.44 11.16
CA ARG A 55 -4.08 10.47 11.73
C ARG A 55 -3.40 9.44 12.61
N ILE A 56 -2.20 8.99 12.22
CA ILE A 56 -1.44 8.03 13.02
C ILE A 56 -1.04 8.65 14.35
N ILE A 57 -0.53 9.88 14.32
CA ILE A 57 -0.12 10.62 15.51
C ILE A 57 -1.33 10.90 16.41
N ASP A 58 -2.42 11.40 15.85
CA ASP A 58 -3.65 11.70 16.60
C ASP A 58 -4.22 10.43 17.27
N THR A 59 -4.30 9.32 16.52
CA THR A 59 -4.80 8.03 17.06
C THR A 59 -3.94 7.51 18.22
N ILE A 60 -2.64 7.81 18.23
CA ILE A 60 -1.76 7.42 19.34
C ILE A 60 -1.89 8.39 20.51
N LEU A 61 -1.94 9.70 20.23
CA LEU A 61 -2.07 10.71 21.28
C LEU A 61 -3.39 10.60 22.05
N ASP A 62 -4.46 10.14 21.39
CA ASP A 62 -5.78 9.96 22.00
C ASP A 62 -5.92 8.62 22.75
N ASP A 63 -4.96 7.70 22.61
CA ASP A 63 -5.03 6.34 23.18
C ASP A 63 -3.87 6.07 24.14
N GLU A 64 -4.09 6.33 25.43
CA GLU A 64 -3.12 6.15 26.52
C GLU A 64 -2.46 4.75 26.55
N PRO A 65 -3.20 3.63 26.42
CA PRO A 65 -2.62 2.31 26.28
C PRO A 65 -1.62 2.18 25.14
N LYS A 66 -1.88 2.78 23.98
CA LYS A 66 -0.97 2.74 22.83
C LYS A 66 0.32 3.51 23.08
N ILE A 67 0.23 4.66 23.77
CA ILE A 67 1.42 5.42 24.17
C ILE A 67 2.32 4.56 25.08
N ASN A 68 1.74 3.90 26.07
CA ASN A 68 2.51 3.06 26.99
C ASN A 68 3.20 1.88 26.26
N VAL A 69 2.50 1.22 25.35
CA VAL A 69 3.09 0.18 24.50
C VAL A 69 4.19 0.74 23.59
N LEU A 70 4.01 1.95 23.06
CA LEU A 70 5.05 2.61 22.26
C LEU A 70 6.30 2.89 23.07
N ILE A 71 6.15 3.43 24.30
CA ILE A 71 7.26 3.69 25.23
C ILE A 71 8.00 2.38 25.56
N GLU A 72 7.28 1.31 25.87
CA GLU A 72 7.85 -0.02 26.14
C GLU A 72 8.70 -0.52 24.97
N ARG A 73 8.13 -0.51 23.75
CA ARG A 73 8.85 -0.93 22.52
C ARG A 73 10.09 -0.10 22.25
N LEU A 74 10.02 1.23 22.47
CA LEU A 74 11.18 2.10 22.30
C LEU A 74 12.25 1.84 23.36
N SER A 75 11.84 1.51 24.59
CA SER A 75 12.78 1.18 25.68
C SER A 75 13.53 -0.12 25.44
N ASP A 76 12.91 -1.08 24.74
CA ASP A 76 13.50 -2.37 24.40
C ASP A 76 14.49 -2.30 23.23
N MET A 77 14.54 -1.16 22.50
CA MET A 77 15.45 -0.99 21.38
C MET A 77 16.89 -0.84 21.85
N GLU A 78 17.82 -1.52 21.18
CA GLU A 78 19.24 -1.36 21.38
C GLU A 78 19.74 -0.03 20.77
N GLN A 79 20.70 0.63 21.42
CA GLN A 79 21.24 1.91 20.94
C GLN A 79 21.94 1.79 19.58
N GLU A 80 22.51 0.62 19.27
CA GLU A 80 23.27 0.40 18.03
C GLU A 80 22.43 0.42 16.76
N GLU A 81 21.13 0.10 16.85
CA GLU A 81 20.22 0.16 15.68
C GLU A 81 19.86 1.59 15.25
N ASN A 82 20.20 2.59 16.04
CA ASN A 82 19.74 3.98 15.88
C ASN A 82 20.86 4.99 15.61
N VAL A 83 22.11 4.54 15.47
CA VAL A 83 23.23 5.44 15.18
C VAL A 83 23.18 5.85 13.70
N VAL A 84 22.56 6.98 13.44
CA VAL A 84 22.73 7.70 12.18
C VAL A 84 23.88 8.69 12.39
N ILE A 85 24.92 8.62 11.58
CA ILE A 85 26.04 9.55 11.61
C ILE A 85 25.53 10.90 11.08
N TYR A 86 25.48 11.91 11.94
CA TYR A 86 25.03 13.27 11.59
C TYR A 86 26.23 14.16 11.29
N ASN A 87 26.06 15.10 10.35
CA ASN A 87 26.91 16.27 10.25
C ASN A 87 26.66 17.18 11.47
N GLU A 88 27.72 17.69 12.07
CA GLU A 88 27.77 18.37 13.38
C GLU A 88 26.95 19.68 13.49
N GLU A 89 26.17 20.07 12.50
CA GLU A 89 25.56 21.42 12.43
C GLU A 89 24.07 21.53 12.76
N GLU A 90 23.32 20.42 12.96
CA GLU A 90 21.90 20.49 13.25
C GLU A 90 21.58 20.21 14.74
N PRO A 91 20.77 21.06 15.39
CA PRO A 91 20.45 20.89 16.80
C PRO A 91 19.55 19.65 16.99
N ILE A 92 20.07 18.66 17.70
CA ILE A 92 19.31 17.48 18.15
C ILE A 92 18.23 17.96 19.14
N LYS A 93 16.96 17.79 18.82
CA LYS A 93 15.88 18.07 19.76
C LYS A 93 15.76 16.94 20.78
N SER A 94 15.80 17.30 22.06
CA SER A 94 15.68 16.36 23.16
C SER A 94 14.29 16.46 23.79
N PHE A 95 13.63 15.33 23.99
CA PHE A 95 12.32 15.24 24.63
C PHE A 95 12.37 14.25 25.79
N THR A 96 11.69 14.58 26.87
CA THR A 96 11.53 13.72 28.05
C THR A 96 10.26 12.87 27.98
N ASP A 97 9.33 13.23 27.09
CA ASP A 97 8.07 12.52 26.88
C ASP A 97 7.87 12.22 25.39
N VAL A 98 7.48 10.99 25.11
CA VAL A 98 7.13 10.53 23.74
C VAL A 98 5.98 11.35 23.16
N ARG A 99 5.05 11.81 23.99
CA ARG A 99 3.95 12.68 23.56
C ARG A 99 4.42 14.02 23.02
N GLU A 100 5.42 14.61 23.66
CA GLU A 100 6.01 15.88 23.19
C GLU A 100 6.72 15.68 21.83
N ALA A 101 7.42 14.57 21.67
CA ALA A 101 8.05 14.22 20.40
C ALA A 101 7.00 14.01 19.28
N LEU A 102 5.88 13.32 19.56
CA LEU A 102 4.79 13.13 18.61
C LEU A 102 4.10 14.46 18.27
N LYS A 103 3.83 15.32 19.25
CA LYS A 103 3.28 16.66 19.00
C LYS A 103 4.21 17.52 18.15
N TYR A 104 5.50 17.46 18.42
CA TYR A 104 6.49 18.12 17.58
C TYR A 104 6.45 17.62 16.14
N MET A 105 6.35 16.29 15.93
CA MET A 105 6.20 15.72 14.58
C MET A 105 4.94 16.21 13.87
N ARG A 106 3.82 16.37 14.60
CA ARG A 106 2.56 16.87 14.04
C ARG A 106 2.66 18.33 13.56
N GLU A 107 3.49 19.14 14.21
CA GLU A 107 3.71 20.54 13.84
C GLU A 107 4.65 20.71 12.64
N LEU A 108 5.35 19.65 12.24
CA LEU A 108 6.21 19.70 11.06
C LEU A 108 5.35 19.80 9.78
N PRO A 109 5.75 20.64 8.80
CA PRO A 109 5.04 20.73 7.54
C PRO A 109 5.07 19.40 6.80
N GLU A 110 4.02 19.07 6.02
CA GLU A 110 3.92 17.81 5.25
C GLU A 110 5.16 17.53 4.38
N VAL A 111 5.85 18.58 3.90
CA VAL A 111 7.09 18.47 3.11
C VAL A 111 8.23 17.91 3.98
N ALA A 112 8.30 18.27 5.25
CA ALA A 112 9.29 17.74 6.19
C ALA A 112 9.01 16.28 6.62
N MET A 113 7.81 15.79 6.37
CA MET A 113 7.41 14.40 6.60
C MET A 113 7.68 13.48 5.40
N ASN A 114 8.24 13.99 4.31
CA ASN A 114 8.71 13.18 3.19
C ASN A 114 9.92 12.32 3.61
N GLU A 115 10.04 11.12 3.05
CA GLU A 115 11.01 10.10 3.46
C GLU A 115 12.46 10.59 3.59
N THR A 116 12.86 11.58 2.79
CA THR A 116 14.23 12.14 2.76
C THR A 116 14.53 13.03 3.99
N GLU A 117 13.55 13.81 4.47
CA GLU A 117 13.76 14.73 5.60
C GLU A 117 13.51 14.06 6.96
N ILE A 118 12.63 13.04 7.02
CA ILE A 118 12.46 12.20 8.21
C ILE A 118 13.75 11.46 8.58
N HIS A 119 14.62 11.19 7.60
CA HIS A 119 15.92 10.58 7.84
C HIS A 119 16.94 11.55 8.47
N ALA A 120 16.80 12.85 8.22
CA ALA A 120 17.77 13.87 8.58
C ALA A 120 17.58 14.46 10.00
N ASN A 121 16.41 14.27 10.62
CA ASN A 121 16.05 14.87 11.90
C ASN A 121 15.99 13.85 13.04
N PRO A 122 17.08 13.67 13.83
CA PRO A 122 17.04 12.85 15.02
C PRO A 122 16.31 13.55 16.17
N VAL A 123 15.63 12.77 16.96
CA VAL A 123 15.15 13.20 18.28
C VAL A 123 15.83 12.38 19.36
N THR A 124 16.17 13.00 20.47
CA THR A 124 16.63 12.30 21.65
C THR A 124 15.47 12.16 22.62
N LEU A 125 15.07 10.92 22.89
CA LEU A 125 14.08 10.59 23.91
C LEU A 125 14.81 10.17 25.18
N VAL A 126 14.57 10.90 26.28
CA VAL A 126 15.08 10.56 27.61
C VAL A 126 14.00 9.74 28.32
N LEU A 127 13.98 8.44 28.05
CA LEU A 127 13.06 7.51 28.72
C LEU A 127 13.54 7.18 30.15
N PRO A 128 12.66 6.68 31.05
CA PRO A 128 12.99 6.48 32.46
C PRO A 128 14.24 5.66 32.73
N ASN A 129 14.61 4.78 31.81
CA ASN A 129 15.73 3.83 32.00
C ASN A 129 16.91 4.07 31.04
N LYS A 130 16.77 4.89 30.02
CA LYS A 130 17.86 5.20 29.09
C LYS A 130 17.57 6.42 28.21
N SER A 131 18.63 7.11 27.83
CA SER A 131 18.58 8.14 26.78
C SER A 131 18.79 7.47 25.43
N LEU A 132 17.81 7.59 24.54
CA LEU A 132 17.82 6.93 23.25
C LEU A 132 17.72 7.96 22.13
N GLN A 133 18.69 7.94 21.20
CA GLN A 133 18.58 8.69 19.95
C GLN A 133 17.79 7.90 18.95
N ILE A 134 16.66 8.45 18.49
CA ILE A 134 15.77 7.80 17.54
C ILE A 134 15.51 8.75 16.37
N SER A 135 15.59 8.26 15.14
CA SER A 135 15.14 9.03 13.98
C SER A 135 13.62 9.17 14.00
N LEU A 136 13.10 10.30 13.50
CA LEU A 136 11.65 10.51 13.34
C LEU A 136 11.02 9.36 12.53
N LYS A 137 11.72 8.84 11.52
CA LYS A 137 11.26 7.68 10.74
C LYS A 137 11.06 6.43 11.59
N LYS A 138 11.96 6.15 12.52
CA LYS A 138 11.83 4.98 13.40
C LYS A 138 10.67 5.16 14.37
N LEU A 139 10.54 6.36 14.96
CA LEU A 139 9.41 6.67 15.85
C LEU A 139 8.07 6.49 15.15
N ILE A 140 7.88 7.05 13.95
CA ILE A 140 6.65 6.91 13.19
C ILE A 140 6.42 5.47 12.72
N SER A 141 7.49 4.72 12.42
CA SER A 141 7.39 3.31 12.04
C SER A 141 6.83 2.45 13.17
N GLU A 142 7.29 2.66 14.41
CA GLU A 142 6.77 1.96 15.58
C GLU A 142 5.33 2.39 15.89
N ALA A 143 5.04 3.69 15.79
CA ALA A 143 3.70 4.23 15.91
C ALA A 143 2.72 3.60 14.92
N LYS A 144 3.10 3.47 13.63
CA LYS A 144 2.30 2.80 12.59
C LYS A 144 1.95 1.37 12.95
N LYS A 145 2.88 0.61 13.50
CA LYS A 145 2.63 -0.79 13.87
C LYS A 145 1.51 -0.95 14.91
N LEU A 146 1.27 0.08 15.72
CA LEU A 146 0.21 0.10 16.73
C LEU A 146 -1.16 0.55 16.18
N VAL A 147 -1.15 1.33 15.10
CA VAL A 147 -2.37 1.92 14.54
C VAL A 147 -2.89 1.12 13.33
N ILE A 148 -2.01 0.35 12.66
CA ILE A 148 -2.39 -0.38 11.45
C ILE A 148 -3.56 -1.34 11.70
N LYS A 149 -4.62 -1.18 10.94
CA LYS A 149 -5.84 -1.98 11.06
C LYS A 149 -5.63 -3.36 10.44
N LYS A 150 -6.17 -4.39 11.11
CA LYS A 150 -6.09 -5.79 10.70
C LYS A 150 -7.48 -6.31 10.40
N TYR A 151 -7.61 -7.03 9.30
CA TYR A 151 -8.85 -7.65 8.85
C TYR A 151 -8.62 -9.12 8.56
N THR A 152 -9.65 -9.94 8.77
CA THR A 152 -9.57 -11.39 8.57
C THR A 152 -9.84 -11.79 7.13
N THR A 153 -10.50 -10.93 6.36
CA THR A 153 -10.81 -11.18 4.96
C THR A 153 -10.77 -9.90 4.12
N PHE A 154 -10.68 -10.04 2.80
CA PHE A 154 -10.80 -8.92 1.87
C PHE A 154 -12.19 -8.27 1.93
N ASP A 155 -13.24 -9.07 2.11
CA ASP A 155 -14.62 -8.56 2.20
C ASP A 155 -14.83 -7.73 3.45
N GLU A 156 -14.23 -8.11 4.57
CA GLU A 156 -14.25 -7.32 5.82
C GLU A 156 -13.55 -5.96 5.61
N ALA A 157 -12.39 -5.94 4.94
CA ALA A 157 -11.69 -4.70 4.62
C ALA A 157 -12.50 -3.79 3.67
N LEU A 158 -13.21 -4.37 2.71
CA LEU A 158 -14.12 -3.64 1.82
C LEU A 158 -15.31 -3.07 2.57
N LEU A 159 -15.89 -3.83 3.49
CA LEU A 159 -16.99 -3.37 4.34
C LEU A 159 -16.55 -2.19 5.23
N ALA A 160 -15.37 -2.28 5.83
CA ALA A 160 -14.79 -1.18 6.61
C ALA A 160 -14.57 0.10 5.77
N TYR A 161 -14.21 -0.06 4.49
CA TYR A 161 -14.14 1.06 3.57
C TYR A 161 -15.52 1.69 3.30
N TYR A 162 -16.54 0.89 3.05
CA TYR A 162 -17.91 1.38 2.85
C TYR A 162 -18.48 2.07 4.09
N ASN A 163 -18.06 1.63 5.27
CA ASN A 163 -18.42 2.25 6.55
C ASN A 163 -17.57 3.50 6.88
N HIS A 164 -16.67 3.92 5.97
CA HIS A 164 -15.74 5.05 6.18
C HIS A 164 -14.75 4.89 7.34
N GLU A 165 -14.51 3.66 7.78
CA GLU A 165 -13.53 3.36 8.83
C GLU A 165 -12.09 3.40 8.29
N VAL A 166 -11.91 3.06 7.02
CA VAL A 166 -10.61 3.02 6.31
C VAL A 166 -10.73 3.81 5.02
N THR A 167 -9.64 4.46 4.60
CA THR A 167 -9.57 5.13 3.30
C THR A 167 -9.06 4.17 2.22
N LEU A 168 -9.30 4.52 0.96
CA LEU A 168 -8.93 3.72 -0.20
C LEU A 168 -7.42 3.43 -0.27
N HIS A 169 -6.58 4.36 0.19
CA HIS A 169 -5.14 4.35 0.04
C HIS A 169 -4.37 4.04 1.33
N GLU A 170 -5.07 3.95 2.44
CA GLU A 170 -4.49 3.63 3.73
C GLU A 170 -3.96 2.20 3.75
N ARG A 171 -2.75 1.99 4.29
CA ARG A 171 -2.18 0.66 4.45
C ARG A 171 -2.91 -0.11 5.55
N ILE A 172 -3.34 -1.31 5.22
CA ILE A 172 -4.01 -2.26 6.11
C ILE A 172 -3.30 -3.61 6.07
N LEU A 173 -3.55 -4.45 7.06
CA LEU A 173 -3.14 -5.85 7.07
C LEU A 173 -4.38 -6.72 6.88
N VAL A 174 -4.32 -7.67 5.96
CA VAL A 174 -5.40 -8.62 5.72
C VAL A 174 -4.85 -10.05 5.82
N GLU A 175 -5.58 -10.90 6.53
CA GLU A 175 -5.25 -12.32 6.60
C GLU A 175 -5.76 -13.03 5.35
N VAL A 176 -4.85 -13.67 4.63
CA VAL A 176 -5.18 -14.47 3.45
C VAL A 176 -4.97 -15.93 3.77
N THR A 177 -6.03 -16.72 3.67
CA THR A 177 -5.99 -18.17 3.88
C THR A 177 -6.02 -18.91 2.55
N LYS A 178 -5.08 -19.79 2.34
CA LYS A 178 -5.02 -20.66 1.15
C LYS A 178 -4.75 -22.11 1.55
N LYS A 179 -5.26 -23.05 0.76
CA LYS A 179 -4.94 -24.49 0.88
C LYS A 179 -3.70 -24.80 0.07
N ILE A 180 -2.59 -25.09 0.76
CA ILE A 180 -1.32 -25.49 0.14
C ILE A 180 -1.06 -26.96 0.52
N ASN A 181 -0.98 -27.83 -0.49
CA ASN A 181 -0.79 -29.29 -0.27
C ASN A 181 -1.84 -29.92 0.66
N GLY A 182 -3.09 -29.45 0.60
CA GLY A 182 -4.18 -29.96 1.43
C GLY A 182 -4.24 -29.40 2.86
N VAL A 183 -3.27 -28.57 3.26
CA VAL A 183 -3.23 -27.91 4.57
C VAL A 183 -3.64 -26.45 4.42
N GLU A 184 -4.55 -25.99 5.25
CA GLU A 184 -4.88 -24.56 5.33
C GLU A 184 -3.74 -23.81 6.01
N LYS A 185 -3.26 -22.79 5.32
CA LYS A 185 -2.27 -21.86 5.84
C LYS A 185 -2.79 -20.44 5.69
N SER A 186 -2.50 -19.60 6.68
CA SER A 186 -2.82 -18.17 6.63
C SER A 186 -1.58 -17.31 6.78
N LYS A 187 -1.60 -16.14 6.14
CA LYS A 187 -0.55 -15.12 6.24
C LYS A 187 -1.19 -13.74 6.24
N LEU A 188 -0.69 -12.86 7.10
CA LEU A 188 -1.03 -11.44 7.05
C LEU A 188 -0.24 -10.76 5.93
N ILE A 189 -0.94 -10.18 4.97
CA ILE A 189 -0.35 -9.37 3.90
C ILE A 189 -0.66 -7.89 4.12
N GLY A 190 0.31 -7.03 3.81
CA GLY A 190 0.12 -5.58 3.86
C GLY A 190 -0.32 -5.06 2.51
N THR A 191 -1.50 -4.45 2.44
CA THR A 191 -2.05 -3.91 1.19
C THR A 191 -2.91 -2.67 1.45
N THR A 192 -3.63 -2.19 0.44
CA THR A 192 -4.64 -1.12 0.55
C THR A 192 -5.96 -1.60 -0.02
N VAL A 193 -7.07 -0.99 0.41
CA VAL A 193 -8.40 -1.32 -0.13
C VAL A 193 -8.45 -1.12 -1.65
N GLY A 194 -7.82 -0.06 -2.16
CA GLY A 194 -7.75 0.19 -3.61
C GLY A 194 -7.06 -0.93 -4.38
N ARG A 195 -5.95 -1.50 -3.83
CA ARG A 195 -5.27 -2.65 -4.44
C ARG A 195 -6.11 -3.92 -4.38
N ILE A 196 -6.87 -4.14 -3.30
CA ILE A 196 -7.82 -5.26 -3.22
C ILE A 196 -8.84 -5.15 -4.34
N ILE A 197 -9.48 -3.98 -4.51
CA ILE A 197 -10.46 -3.73 -5.59
C ILE A 197 -9.83 -3.96 -6.96
N PHE A 198 -8.61 -3.46 -7.19
CA PHE A 198 -7.91 -3.63 -8.47
C PHE A 198 -7.61 -5.10 -8.76
N ASN A 199 -7.10 -5.86 -7.77
CA ASN A 199 -6.75 -7.26 -7.93
C ASN A 199 -7.97 -8.19 -8.05
N ASN A 200 -9.17 -7.76 -7.63
CA ASN A 200 -10.38 -8.58 -7.73
C ASN A 200 -10.71 -9.01 -9.19
N ASN A 201 -10.34 -8.16 -10.15
CA ASN A 201 -10.55 -8.41 -11.58
C ASN A 201 -9.30 -8.94 -12.29
N ILE A 202 -8.20 -9.13 -11.57
CA ILE A 202 -6.92 -9.60 -12.13
C ILE A 202 -6.74 -11.08 -11.78
N PRO A 203 -6.49 -11.97 -12.77
CA PRO A 203 -6.15 -13.35 -12.47
C PRO A 203 -4.90 -13.44 -11.62
N GLN A 204 -4.97 -14.15 -10.50
CA GLN A 204 -3.87 -14.23 -9.51
C GLN A 204 -2.79 -15.27 -9.90
N HIS A 205 -2.54 -15.44 -11.20
CA HIS A 205 -1.53 -16.34 -11.75
C HIS A 205 -0.83 -15.78 -13.00
N ILE A 206 -0.94 -14.47 -13.23
CA ILE A 206 -0.35 -13.81 -14.40
C ILE A 206 1.17 -13.66 -14.33
N GLY A 207 1.78 -13.99 -13.18
CA GLY A 207 3.23 -14.13 -13.03
C GLY A 207 3.97 -12.82 -12.78
N TYR A 208 3.39 -11.87 -12.06
CA TYR A 208 4.11 -10.75 -11.46
C TYR A 208 4.75 -11.15 -10.13
N ILE A 209 4.19 -12.14 -9.45
CA ILE A 209 4.71 -12.72 -8.23
C ILE A 209 5.39 -14.05 -8.55
N ASP A 210 6.62 -14.21 -8.07
CA ASP A 210 7.31 -15.50 -8.13
C ASP A 210 6.73 -16.44 -7.07
N ARG A 211 5.81 -17.29 -7.49
CA ARG A 211 5.14 -18.26 -6.64
C ARG A 211 5.96 -19.53 -6.38
N SER A 212 7.18 -19.62 -6.92
CA SER A 212 8.13 -20.67 -6.55
C SER A 212 8.62 -20.47 -5.11
N ASN A 213 8.60 -19.23 -4.62
CA ASN A 213 8.88 -18.92 -3.23
C ASN A 213 7.59 -19.07 -2.39
N PRO A 214 7.56 -19.99 -1.40
CA PRO A 214 6.39 -20.20 -0.53
C PRO A 214 5.95 -18.95 0.26
N GLU A 215 6.85 -18.01 0.49
CA GLU A 215 6.53 -16.76 1.21
C GLU A 215 5.62 -15.85 0.39
N ASN A 216 5.74 -15.90 -0.95
CA ASN A 216 4.99 -15.05 -1.85
C ASN A 216 3.64 -15.66 -2.27
N GLU A 217 3.33 -16.88 -1.84
CA GLU A 217 2.11 -17.59 -2.23
C GLU A 217 0.83 -16.82 -1.90
N PHE A 218 0.85 -16.05 -0.82
CA PHE A 218 -0.30 -15.29 -0.31
C PHE A 218 -0.41 -13.87 -0.90
N ASP A 219 0.67 -13.35 -1.47
CA ASP A 219 0.74 -11.97 -1.92
C ASP A 219 -0.17 -11.72 -3.15
N LEU A 220 -0.69 -10.50 -3.26
CA LEU A 220 -1.49 -10.07 -4.41
C LEU A 220 -0.59 -9.89 -5.64
N GLU A 221 -1.05 -10.29 -6.82
CA GLU A 221 -0.28 -10.15 -8.07
C GLU A 221 0.15 -8.69 -8.32
N ILE A 222 -0.70 -7.74 -7.99
CA ILE A 222 -0.42 -6.32 -8.16
C ILE A 222 -0.35 -5.65 -6.79
N ASP A 223 0.85 -5.54 -6.23
CA ASP A 223 1.14 -4.82 -4.99
C ASP A 223 2.09 -3.62 -5.22
N PHE A 224 1.95 -2.98 -6.37
CA PHE A 224 2.71 -1.79 -6.76
C PHE A 224 1.80 -0.76 -7.43
N VAL A 225 2.29 0.47 -7.58
CA VAL A 225 1.54 1.53 -8.26
C VAL A 225 1.52 1.28 -9.76
N VAL A 226 0.32 1.21 -10.33
CA VAL A 226 0.12 0.90 -11.75
C VAL A 226 0.09 2.18 -12.58
N GLY A 227 1.16 2.41 -13.34
CA GLY A 227 1.20 3.45 -14.36
C GLY A 227 0.90 2.90 -15.76
N LYS A 228 0.93 3.77 -16.78
CA LYS A 228 0.62 3.43 -18.18
C LYS A 228 1.41 2.22 -18.71
N LYS A 229 2.72 2.17 -18.46
CA LYS A 229 3.59 1.07 -18.93
C LYS A 229 3.28 -0.25 -18.23
N GLN A 230 3.03 -0.21 -16.92
CA GLN A 230 2.68 -1.38 -16.15
C GLN A 230 1.32 -1.92 -16.56
N LEU A 231 0.33 -1.04 -16.74
CA LEU A 231 -1.01 -1.42 -17.17
C LEU A 231 -1.01 -2.12 -18.54
N GLY A 232 -0.25 -1.60 -19.50
CA GLY A 232 -0.06 -2.27 -20.79
C GLY A 232 0.49 -3.69 -20.63
N LYS A 233 1.52 -3.88 -19.83
CA LYS A 233 2.10 -5.20 -19.56
C LYS A 233 1.15 -6.17 -18.83
N ILE A 234 0.25 -5.65 -17.97
CA ILE A 234 -0.76 -6.48 -17.29
C ILE A 234 -1.77 -7.02 -18.29
N ILE A 235 -2.14 -6.22 -19.29
CA ILE A 235 -3.12 -6.60 -20.31
C ILE A 235 -2.53 -7.55 -21.36
N ASP A 236 -1.23 -7.42 -21.66
CA ASP A 236 -0.52 -8.27 -22.59
C ASP A 236 -0.27 -9.70 -22.05
N LYS A 237 -0.38 -9.91 -20.73
CA LYS A 237 -0.24 -11.21 -20.07
C LYS A 237 -1.57 -11.95 -19.95
#